data_6e4b3dcda26ee8fd866087ce7b2341a0
#
_entry.id   6e4b3dcda26ee8fd866087ce7b2341a0
#
_cell.length_a   1.000
_cell.length_b   1.000
_cell.length_c   1.000
_cell.angle_alpha   90.00
_cell.angle_beta   90.00
_cell.angle_gamma   90.00
#
_symmetry.space_group_name_H-M   'P 1'
#
loop_
_entity.id
_entity.type
_entity.pdbx_description
1 polymer ?
#
loop_
_entity_poly.entity_id
_entity_poly.type
_entity_poly.pdbx_seq_one_letter_code
_entity_poly.pdbx_strand_id
1 'polypeptide(L)'
;MSNLLIGLIGALVATNQPAAVSNLVLQTTGVSVTLVDPNDPTEKAYQKLLADDDAAQAEVDQWIRENDEFAAKGAGIPKPELNNRIRQRFEPIRKAYQDFLKQHPKHARALLAYGSFLDDIHDEDGAQEQWEKALEADPKNPAAYDNLAGVYAHNGPVKKAFEYYGKAIELNPREPTYYHNLGTIVYLFRKDSTEFYGLTEQQVFNKALDLYSQALKLDPTNFPLASDVAQTYYGIKPTRTEDALKAWTNALSIAHDQVEREGVYVHFARIKLHAGRIAEARAHLNSVTNEMYLALKTRLERNIEEQEKQAAGTNSPPSATPAEKPEAKR
;
A
#
# COMPACT_ATOMS: atom_id res chain seq x y z
N MET A 1 -11.98 6.66 15.49
CA MET A 1 -12.77 5.96 16.56
C MET A 1 -13.72 6.98 17.16
N SER A 2 -15.02 6.65 17.28
CA SER A 2 -16.00 7.61 17.80
C SER A 2 -15.71 7.90 19.28
N ASN A 3 -15.92 9.16 19.69
CA ASN A 3 -15.79 9.62 21.09
C ASN A 3 -16.58 8.75 22.09
N LEU A 4 -17.57 7.99 21.63
CA LEU A 4 -18.36 7.05 22.42
C LEU A 4 -17.52 5.84 22.89
N LEU A 5 -16.62 5.33 22.04
CA LEU A 5 -15.76 4.19 22.37
C LEU A 5 -14.69 4.59 23.40
N ILE A 6 -14.12 5.79 23.26
CA ILE A 6 -13.15 6.35 24.21
C ILE A 6 -13.82 6.61 25.56
N GLY A 7 -15.05 7.12 25.55
CA GLY A 7 -15.84 7.33 26.78
C GLY A 7 -16.24 6.04 27.48
N LEU A 8 -16.57 4.97 26.72
CA LEU A 8 -16.92 3.66 27.25
C LEU A 8 -15.72 2.96 27.89
N ILE A 9 -14.56 3.02 27.23
CA ILE A 9 -13.28 2.49 27.74
C ILE A 9 -12.87 3.23 29.01
N GLY A 10 -12.98 4.57 29.03
CA GLY A 10 -12.66 5.38 30.20
C GLY A 10 -13.57 5.09 31.42
N ALA A 11 -14.86 4.86 31.19
CA ALA A 11 -15.80 4.54 32.25
C ALA A 11 -15.64 3.11 32.83
N LEU A 12 -15.19 2.16 31.99
CA LEU A 12 -15.02 0.76 32.37
C LEU A 12 -13.67 0.48 33.05
N VAL A 13 -12.60 1.25 32.72
CA VAL A 13 -11.31 1.16 33.43
C VAL A 13 -11.44 1.56 34.93
N ALA A 14 -12.45 2.35 35.27
CA ALA A 14 -12.76 2.69 36.65
C ALA A 14 -13.33 1.52 37.49
N THR A 15 -13.64 0.36 36.87
CA THR A 15 -14.37 -0.72 37.58
C THR A 15 -13.49 -1.88 38.06
N ASN A 16 -12.19 -1.80 38.10
CA ASN A 16 -11.26 -2.86 38.60
C ASN A 16 -11.49 -4.29 38.05
N GLN A 17 -12.14 -4.46 36.88
CA GLN A 17 -12.34 -5.76 36.22
C GLN A 17 -11.81 -5.76 34.76
N PRO A 18 -10.49 -5.84 34.57
CA PRO A 18 -9.86 -5.77 33.20
C PRO A 18 -10.39 -6.84 32.24
N ALA A 19 -10.63 -8.06 32.75
CA ALA A 19 -11.12 -9.17 31.93
C ALA A 19 -12.54 -8.94 31.39
N ALA A 20 -13.42 -8.32 32.17
CA ALA A 20 -14.78 -8.01 31.73
C ALA A 20 -14.80 -6.94 30.64
N VAL A 21 -13.90 -5.96 30.71
CA VAL A 21 -13.74 -4.89 29.72
C VAL A 21 -13.15 -5.46 28.42
N SER A 22 -12.10 -6.29 28.49
CA SER A 22 -11.54 -6.98 27.31
C SER A 22 -12.58 -7.82 26.59
N ASN A 23 -13.39 -8.59 27.33
CA ASN A 23 -14.45 -9.41 26.76
C ASN A 23 -15.57 -8.57 26.12
N LEU A 24 -15.95 -7.46 26.75
CA LEU A 24 -16.97 -6.56 26.20
C LEU A 24 -16.49 -5.87 24.92
N VAL A 25 -15.23 -5.41 24.89
CA VAL A 25 -14.62 -4.82 23.70
C VAL A 25 -14.56 -5.88 22.60
N LEU A 26 -14.12 -7.09 22.89
CA LEU A 26 -14.08 -8.19 21.92
C LEU A 26 -15.48 -8.50 21.36
N GLN A 27 -16.50 -8.61 22.21
CA GLN A 27 -17.87 -8.88 21.79
C GLN A 27 -18.49 -7.74 20.97
N THR A 28 -18.15 -6.48 21.30
CA THR A 28 -18.75 -5.31 20.66
C THR A 28 -18.02 -4.90 19.40
N THR A 29 -16.70 -5.12 19.33
CA THR A 29 -15.85 -4.63 18.25
C THR A 29 -15.20 -5.73 17.42
N GLY A 30 -15.19 -6.98 17.90
CA GLY A 30 -14.45 -8.09 17.31
C GLY A 30 -12.92 -8.00 17.51
N VAL A 31 -12.45 -6.99 18.23
CA VAL A 31 -11.03 -6.75 18.48
C VAL A 31 -10.65 -7.26 19.87
N SER A 32 -9.67 -8.15 19.94
CA SER A 32 -9.07 -8.57 21.22
C SER A 32 -8.19 -7.45 21.76
N VAL A 33 -8.59 -6.87 22.90
CA VAL A 33 -7.80 -5.85 23.60
C VAL A 33 -7.23 -6.47 24.86
N THR A 34 -5.92 -6.62 24.93
CA THR A 34 -5.24 -6.93 26.18
C THR A 34 -5.14 -5.63 27.00
N LEU A 35 -5.89 -5.54 28.07
CA LEU A 35 -5.77 -4.44 29.02
C LEU A 35 -4.47 -4.64 29.82
N VAL A 36 -3.53 -3.77 29.59
CA VAL A 36 -2.25 -3.75 30.30
C VAL A 36 -2.34 -2.71 31.41
N ASP A 37 -1.86 -3.03 32.61
CA ASP A 37 -1.75 -2.03 33.67
C ASP A 37 -0.72 -0.97 33.24
N PRO A 38 -1.12 0.29 33.06
CA PRO A 38 -0.19 1.35 32.66
C PRO A 38 0.88 1.65 33.72
N ASN A 39 0.73 1.11 34.93
CA ASN A 39 1.70 1.24 36.01
C ASN A 39 2.68 0.07 36.08
N ASP A 40 2.44 -1.01 35.33
CA ASP A 40 3.37 -2.14 35.25
C ASP A 40 4.75 -1.63 34.78
N PRO A 41 5.84 -1.92 35.54
CA PRO A 41 7.18 -1.53 35.15
C PRO A 41 7.62 -2.06 33.78
N THR A 42 7.18 -3.27 33.41
CA THR A 42 7.46 -3.88 32.10
C THR A 42 6.77 -3.10 30.99
N GLU A 43 5.50 -2.73 31.21
CA GLU A 43 4.75 -1.93 30.23
C GLU A 43 5.38 -0.54 30.04
N LYS A 44 5.76 0.12 31.13
CA LYS A 44 6.47 1.41 31.05
C LYS A 44 7.79 1.31 30.29
N ALA A 45 8.55 0.26 30.52
CA ALA A 45 9.79 0.02 29.82
C ALA A 45 9.55 -0.24 28.32
N TYR A 46 8.50 -1.01 27.98
CA TYR A 46 8.11 -1.26 26.61
C TYR A 46 7.62 0.01 25.91
N GLN A 47 6.78 0.82 26.55
CA GLN A 47 6.32 2.09 25.97
C GLN A 47 7.46 3.08 25.73
N LYS A 48 8.43 3.12 26.68
CA LYS A 48 9.64 3.93 26.48
C LYS A 48 10.45 3.44 25.29
N LEU A 49 10.61 2.13 25.13
CA LEU A 49 11.32 1.53 23.99
C LEU A 49 10.68 1.92 22.66
N LEU A 50 9.34 1.84 22.55
CA LEU A 50 8.62 2.27 21.35
C LEU A 50 8.80 3.77 21.08
N ALA A 51 8.71 4.60 22.10
CA ALA A 51 8.90 6.04 21.93
C ALA A 51 10.34 6.41 21.50
N ASP A 52 11.35 5.69 22.00
CA ASP A 52 12.75 5.87 21.60
C ASP A 52 12.95 5.41 20.12
N ASP A 53 12.28 4.35 19.68
CA ASP A 53 12.25 3.86 18.30
C ASP A 53 11.58 4.86 17.38
N ASP A 54 10.35 5.27 17.66
CA ASP A 54 9.60 6.27 16.88
C ASP A 54 10.42 7.56 16.70
N ALA A 55 11.10 8.03 17.77
CA ALA A 55 11.95 9.20 17.71
C ALA A 55 13.18 9.00 16.82
N ALA A 56 13.76 7.79 16.81
CA ALA A 56 14.88 7.45 15.94
C ALA A 56 14.46 7.40 14.47
N GLN A 57 13.32 6.79 14.19
CA GLN A 57 12.74 6.73 12.85
C GLN A 57 12.46 8.14 12.30
N ALA A 58 11.76 8.97 13.08
CA ALA A 58 11.44 10.34 12.69
C ALA A 58 12.68 11.19 12.40
N GLU A 59 13.74 11.04 13.19
CA GLU A 59 15.01 11.74 13.00
C GLU A 59 15.72 11.27 11.72
N VAL A 60 15.74 9.96 11.46
CA VAL A 60 16.33 9.39 10.23
C VAL A 60 15.56 9.86 8.99
N ASP A 61 14.24 9.83 9.03
CA ASP A 61 13.40 10.34 7.95
C ASP A 61 13.66 11.82 7.66
N GLN A 62 13.87 12.61 8.70
CA GLN A 62 14.25 14.02 8.54
C GLN A 62 15.62 14.14 7.85
N TRP A 63 16.63 13.38 8.25
CA TRP A 63 17.96 13.42 7.61
C TRP A 63 17.91 13.03 6.14
N ILE A 64 17.11 12.03 5.78
CA ILE A 64 16.94 11.60 4.39
C ILE A 64 16.33 12.74 3.58
N ARG A 65 15.21 13.32 4.02
CA ARG A 65 14.55 14.46 3.33
C ARG A 65 15.48 15.66 3.17
N GLU A 66 16.14 16.07 4.25
CA GLU A 66 17.09 17.19 4.21
C GLU A 66 18.26 16.93 3.25
N ASN A 67 18.80 15.70 3.26
CA ASN A 67 19.87 15.32 2.36
C ASN A 67 19.44 15.34 0.89
N ASP A 68 18.23 14.90 0.58
CA ASP A 68 17.68 14.95 -0.78
C ASP A 68 17.48 16.38 -1.27
N GLU A 69 17.01 17.29 -0.39
CA GLU A 69 16.92 18.71 -0.70
C GLU A 69 18.29 19.36 -0.95
N PHE A 70 19.30 19.02 -0.15
CA PHE A 70 20.68 19.48 -0.35
C PHE A 70 21.32 18.89 -1.59
N ALA A 71 21.07 17.60 -1.87
CA ALA A 71 21.57 16.91 -3.06
C ALA A 71 21.01 17.54 -4.35
N ALA A 72 19.74 17.94 -4.36
CA ALA A 72 19.12 18.67 -5.46
C ALA A 72 19.82 20.02 -5.74
N LYS A 73 20.47 20.60 -4.73
CA LYS A 73 21.27 21.84 -4.82
C LYS A 73 22.79 21.59 -5.00
N GLY A 74 23.18 20.31 -5.19
CA GLY A 74 24.59 19.92 -5.36
C GLY A 74 25.40 19.85 -4.05
N ALA A 75 24.77 19.83 -2.87
CA ALA A 75 25.41 19.91 -1.57
C ALA A 75 25.05 18.76 -0.59
N GLY A 76 24.39 17.70 -1.06
CA GLY A 76 24.04 16.56 -0.22
C GLY A 76 25.27 15.74 0.18
N ILE A 77 25.21 15.06 1.34
CA ILE A 77 26.26 14.12 1.75
C ILE A 77 26.16 12.81 0.93
N PRO A 78 27.29 12.12 0.68
CA PRO A 78 27.29 10.88 -0.07
C PRO A 78 26.43 9.80 0.62
N LYS A 79 25.71 8.99 -0.18
CA LYS A 79 24.89 7.89 0.34
C LYS A 79 25.60 6.96 1.35
N PRO A 80 26.87 6.56 1.16
CA PRO A 80 27.56 5.72 2.16
C PRO A 80 27.71 6.40 3.52
N GLU A 81 27.94 7.72 3.54
CA GLU A 81 28.07 8.48 4.77
C GLU A 81 26.71 8.61 5.48
N LEU A 82 25.64 8.94 4.72
CA LEU A 82 24.27 8.96 5.25
C LEU A 82 23.89 7.59 5.83
N ASN A 83 24.11 6.50 5.10
CA ASN A 83 23.82 5.15 5.56
C ASN A 83 24.59 4.78 6.84
N ASN A 84 25.84 5.23 6.97
CA ASN A 84 26.62 5.00 8.19
C ASN A 84 26.03 5.78 9.38
N ARG A 85 25.62 7.03 9.17
CA ARG A 85 24.96 7.86 10.19
C ARG A 85 23.63 7.23 10.63
N ILE A 86 22.82 6.75 9.70
CA ILE A 86 21.56 6.03 9.97
C ILE A 86 21.82 4.78 10.81
N ARG A 87 22.80 3.95 10.41
CA ARG A 87 23.17 2.76 11.18
C ARG A 87 23.58 3.09 12.61
N GLN A 88 24.42 4.12 12.80
CA GLN A 88 24.83 4.56 14.12
C GLN A 88 23.66 5.03 14.98
N ARG A 89 22.63 5.65 14.37
CA ARG A 89 21.42 6.08 15.07
C ARG A 89 20.54 4.94 15.51
N PHE A 90 20.43 3.88 14.69
CA PHE A 90 19.60 2.73 14.97
C PHE A 90 20.25 1.67 15.88
N GLU A 91 21.58 1.64 16.00
CA GLU A 91 22.27 0.64 16.84
C GLU A 91 21.84 0.69 18.33
N PRO A 92 21.70 1.86 18.98
CA PRO A 92 21.14 1.93 20.34
C PRO A 92 19.72 1.37 20.45
N ILE A 93 18.88 1.55 19.43
CA ILE A 93 17.50 1.03 19.41
C ILE A 93 17.52 -0.50 19.28
N ARG A 94 18.31 -1.02 18.35
CA ARG A 94 18.51 -2.48 18.21
C ARG A 94 18.92 -3.10 19.56
N LYS A 95 19.90 -2.50 20.22
CA LYS A 95 20.37 -2.97 21.53
C LYS A 95 19.27 -2.88 22.60
N ALA A 96 18.49 -1.82 22.61
CA ALA A 96 17.41 -1.65 23.58
C ALA A 96 16.33 -2.74 23.42
N TYR A 97 15.96 -3.11 22.17
CA TYR A 97 15.08 -4.26 21.91
C TYR A 97 15.69 -5.58 22.42
N GLN A 98 16.96 -5.83 22.12
CA GLN A 98 17.65 -7.04 22.56
C GLN A 98 17.72 -7.13 24.09
N ASP A 99 18.07 -6.05 24.76
CA ASP A 99 18.17 -5.99 26.24
C ASP A 99 16.77 -6.17 26.89
N PHE A 100 15.71 -5.57 26.31
CA PHE A 100 14.35 -5.78 26.77
C PHE A 100 13.89 -7.23 26.58
N LEU A 101 14.09 -7.82 25.40
CA LEU A 101 13.68 -9.18 25.10
C LEU A 101 14.53 -10.23 25.83
N LYS A 102 15.75 -9.92 26.22
CA LYS A 102 16.52 -10.77 27.11
C LYS A 102 15.89 -10.91 28.50
N GLN A 103 15.24 -9.86 29.00
CA GLN A 103 14.53 -9.88 30.26
C GLN A 103 13.09 -10.41 30.12
N HIS A 104 12.46 -10.19 28.96
CA HIS A 104 11.08 -10.53 28.67
C HIS A 104 10.94 -11.34 27.37
N PRO A 105 11.51 -12.57 27.28
CA PRO A 105 11.68 -13.30 26.01
C PRO A 105 10.36 -13.74 25.35
N LYS A 106 9.24 -13.71 26.05
CA LYS A 106 7.89 -14.03 25.54
C LYS A 106 6.97 -12.82 25.43
N HIS A 107 7.53 -11.63 25.42
CA HIS A 107 6.70 -10.41 25.27
C HIS A 107 6.33 -10.24 23.81
N ALA A 108 5.18 -10.82 23.40
CA ALA A 108 4.74 -10.92 21.99
C ALA A 108 4.73 -9.56 21.27
N ARG A 109 4.27 -8.48 21.94
CA ARG A 109 4.24 -7.13 21.37
C ARG A 109 5.64 -6.56 21.10
N ALA A 110 6.60 -6.82 21.97
CA ALA A 110 7.98 -6.38 21.77
C ALA A 110 8.68 -7.19 20.68
N LEU A 111 8.42 -8.51 20.59
CA LEU A 111 8.89 -9.35 19.49
C LEU A 111 8.35 -8.85 18.14
N LEU A 112 7.04 -8.53 18.08
CA LEU A 112 6.42 -7.97 16.89
C LEU A 112 7.06 -6.64 16.48
N ALA A 113 7.18 -5.70 17.41
CA ALA A 113 7.77 -4.38 17.15
C ALA A 113 9.26 -4.48 16.75
N TYR A 114 10.02 -5.36 17.41
CA TYR A 114 11.42 -5.58 17.04
C TYR A 114 11.56 -6.17 15.64
N GLY A 115 10.67 -7.09 15.26
CA GLY A 115 10.61 -7.58 13.87
C GLY A 115 10.38 -6.47 12.88
N SER A 116 9.41 -5.56 13.13
CA SER A 116 9.15 -4.41 12.26
C SER A 116 10.34 -3.45 12.17
N PHE A 117 10.99 -3.15 13.31
CA PHE A 117 12.23 -2.37 13.31
C PHE A 117 13.35 -3.01 12.48
N LEU A 118 13.50 -4.34 12.54
CA LEU A 118 14.50 -5.06 11.74
C LEU A 118 14.19 -5.03 10.25
N ASP A 119 12.93 -5.13 9.87
CA ASP A 119 12.46 -5.00 8.50
C ASP A 119 12.75 -3.60 7.93
N ASP A 120 12.45 -2.54 8.69
CA ASP A 120 12.73 -1.14 8.31
C ASP A 120 14.22 -0.89 8.04
N ILE A 121 15.11 -1.61 8.73
CA ILE A 121 16.57 -1.53 8.50
C ILE A 121 17.11 -2.60 7.54
N HIS A 122 16.21 -3.30 6.82
CA HIS A 122 16.52 -4.35 5.82
C HIS A 122 17.21 -5.59 6.39
N ASP A 123 16.96 -5.93 7.65
CA ASP A 123 17.37 -7.20 8.29
C ASP A 123 16.19 -8.19 8.21
N GLU A 124 15.86 -8.63 6.99
CA GLU A 124 14.67 -9.44 6.69
C GLU A 124 14.67 -10.77 7.45
N ASP A 125 15.82 -11.44 7.53
CA ASP A 125 15.95 -12.70 8.27
C ASP A 125 15.72 -12.51 9.78
N GLY A 126 16.28 -11.43 10.34
CA GLY A 126 16.05 -11.06 11.73
C GLY A 126 14.58 -10.70 12.00
N ALA A 127 13.95 -9.98 11.09
CA ALA A 127 12.52 -9.62 11.17
C ALA A 127 11.65 -10.88 11.21
N GLN A 128 11.84 -11.78 10.26
CA GLN A 128 11.12 -13.06 10.21
C GLN A 128 11.26 -13.85 11.51
N GLU A 129 12.48 -13.99 12.03
CA GLU A 129 12.73 -14.71 13.28
C GLU A 129 11.93 -14.12 14.46
N GLN A 130 11.88 -12.78 14.57
CA GLN A 130 11.14 -12.14 15.66
C GLN A 130 9.63 -12.29 15.50
N TRP A 131 9.09 -12.20 14.30
CA TRP A 131 7.66 -12.41 14.05
C TRP A 131 7.24 -13.86 14.25
N GLU A 132 8.09 -14.85 13.94
CA GLU A 132 7.86 -16.26 14.29
C GLU A 132 7.79 -16.47 15.81
N LYS A 133 8.73 -15.88 16.55
CA LYS A 133 8.71 -15.89 18.02
C LYS A 133 7.49 -15.15 18.59
N ALA A 134 7.03 -14.07 17.93
CA ALA A 134 5.82 -13.39 18.34
C ALA A 134 4.59 -14.29 18.21
N LEU A 135 4.48 -15.10 17.13
CA LEU A 135 3.42 -16.10 16.98
C LEU A 135 3.54 -17.26 17.97
N GLU A 136 4.75 -17.68 18.33
CA GLU A 136 4.93 -18.68 19.41
C GLU A 136 4.45 -18.15 20.77
N ALA A 137 4.68 -16.86 21.03
CA ALA A 137 4.27 -16.23 22.27
C ALA A 137 2.77 -15.89 22.30
N ASP A 138 2.20 -15.48 21.16
CA ASP A 138 0.78 -15.19 20.96
C ASP A 138 0.28 -15.72 19.60
N PRO A 139 -0.19 -16.98 19.53
CA PRO A 139 -0.71 -17.59 18.31
C PRO A 139 -1.98 -16.94 17.74
N LYS A 140 -2.55 -15.95 18.43
CA LYS A 140 -3.72 -15.20 17.98
C LYS A 140 -3.38 -13.76 17.58
N ASN A 141 -2.10 -13.44 17.39
CA ASN A 141 -1.68 -12.11 16.98
C ASN A 141 -1.87 -11.93 15.47
N PRO A 142 -2.86 -11.13 15.01
CA PRO A 142 -3.12 -10.99 13.58
C PRO A 142 -2.01 -10.23 12.84
N ALA A 143 -1.33 -9.27 13.49
CA ALA A 143 -0.25 -8.52 12.86
C ALA A 143 0.99 -9.38 12.58
N ALA A 144 1.30 -10.35 13.45
CA ALA A 144 2.38 -11.28 13.20
C ALA A 144 2.09 -12.20 12.00
N TYR A 145 0.83 -12.60 11.81
CA TYR A 145 0.42 -13.31 10.58
C TYR A 145 0.55 -12.43 9.34
N ASP A 146 0.13 -11.16 9.39
CA ASP A 146 0.23 -10.23 8.27
C ASP A 146 1.69 -10.00 7.85
N ASN A 147 2.58 -9.71 8.81
CA ASN A 147 4.00 -9.49 8.55
C ASN A 147 4.67 -10.74 7.94
N LEU A 148 4.46 -11.91 8.52
CA LEU A 148 4.98 -13.16 7.97
C LEU A 148 4.39 -13.49 6.60
N ALA A 149 3.13 -13.14 6.34
CA ALA A 149 2.55 -13.29 5.01
C ALA A 149 3.30 -12.44 3.98
N GLY A 150 3.72 -11.22 4.34
CA GLY A 150 4.59 -10.38 3.52
C GLY A 150 5.91 -11.08 3.17
N VAL A 151 6.59 -11.64 4.17
CA VAL A 151 7.83 -12.43 3.96
C VAL A 151 7.59 -13.58 2.97
N TYR A 152 6.53 -14.37 3.16
CA TYR A 152 6.24 -15.48 2.26
C TYR A 152 5.81 -15.04 0.86
N ALA A 153 5.26 -13.85 0.71
CA ALA A 153 4.94 -13.28 -0.60
C ALA A 153 6.20 -12.88 -1.36
N HIS A 154 7.24 -12.39 -0.67
CA HIS A 154 8.50 -11.95 -1.28
C HIS A 154 9.48 -13.10 -1.52
N ASN A 155 9.73 -13.90 -0.51
CA ASN A 155 10.86 -14.83 -0.46
C ASN A 155 10.47 -16.30 -0.28
N GLY A 156 9.16 -16.60 -0.17
CA GLY A 156 8.70 -17.93 0.21
C GLY A 156 7.64 -18.52 -0.70
N PRO A 157 6.98 -19.60 -0.23
CA PRO A 157 5.85 -20.17 -0.95
C PRO A 157 4.64 -19.24 -0.83
N VAL A 158 4.27 -18.58 -1.93
CA VAL A 158 3.14 -17.64 -2.01
C VAL A 158 1.83 -18.23 -1.48
N LYS A 159 1.63 -19.54 -1.61
CA LYS A 159 0.45 -20.23 -1.05
C LYS A 159 0.36 -20.03 0.48
N LYS A 160 1.50 -20.03 1.17
CA LYS A 160 1.55 -19.78 2.61
C LYS A 160 1.21 -18.31 2.92
N ALA A 161 1.58 -17.37 2.05
CA ALA A 161 1.17 -15.99 2.19
C ALA A 161 -0.36 -15.82 2.13
N PHE A 162 -1.05 -16.50 1.20
CA PHE A 162 -2.52 -16.49 1.15
C PHE A 162 -3.16 -17.02 2.44
N GLU A 163 -2.62 -18.12 2.99
CA GLU A 163 -3.11 -18.71 4.25
C GLU A 163 -2.91 -17.74 5.43
N TYR A 164 -1.75 -17.10 5.52
CA TYR A 164 -1.40 -16.24 6.63
C TYR A 164 -2.16 -14.91 6.59
N TYR A 165 -2.29 -14.26 5.44
CA TYR A 165 -3.17 -13.09 5.30
C TYR A 165 -4.63 -13.45 5.58
N GLY A 166 -5.11 -14.60 5.12
CA GLY A 166 -6.43 -15.11 5.45
C GLY A 166 -6.62 -15.26 6.96
N LYS A 167 -5.59 -15.75 7.67
CA LYS A 167 -5.61 -15.91 9.13
C LYS A 167 -5.60 -14.56 9.86
N ALA A 168 -4.84 -13.58 9.37
CA ALA A 168 -4.85 -12.23 9.92
C ALA A 168 -6.27 -11.61 9.83
N ILE A 169 -6.94 -11.75 8.68
CA ILE A 169 -8.33 -11.29 8.49
C ILE A 169 -9.30 -12.03 9.41
N GLU A 170 -9.18 -13.36 9.56
CA GLU A 170 -10.03 -14.14 10.47
C GLU A 170 -9.92 -13.64 11.93
N LEU A 171 -8.71 -13.33 12.37
CA LEU A 171 -8.41 -12.88 13.72
C LEU A 171 -8.81 -11.43 13.97
N ASN A 172 -8.67 -10.55 12.98
CA ASN A 172 -9.13 -9.16 13.07
C ASN A 172 -9.76 -8.70 11.73
N PRO A 173 -11.04 -8.94 11.52
CA PRO A 173 -11.74 -8.60 10.27
C PRO A 173 -12.04 -7.10 10.11
N ARG A 174 -11.56 -6.24 11.02
CA ARG A 174 -11.75 -4.78 10.96
C ARG A 174 -10.49 -4.01 10.57
N GLU A 175 -9.39 -4.70 10.29
CA GLU A 175 -8.15 -4.08 9.84
C GLU A 175 -8.12 -3.98 8.32
N PRO A 176 -8.20 -2.78 7.73
CA PRO A 176 -8.22 -2.59 6.27
C PRO A 176 -6.95 -3.08 5.59
N THR A 177 -5.79 -2.98 6.26
CA THR A 177 -4.48 -3.35 5.74
C THR A 177 -4.43 -4.82 5.34
N TYR A 178 -5.03 -5.72 6.13
CA TYR A 178 -5.01 -7.15 5.82
C TYR A 178 -5.75 -7.51 4.54
N TYR A 179 -6.89 -6.84 4.28
CA TYR A 179 -7.62 -6.99 3.02
C TYR A 179 -6.86 -6.41 1.85
N HIS A 180 -6.23 -5.24 2.02
CA HIS A 180 -5.40 -4.60 1.00
C HIS A 180 -4.22 -5.51 0.63
N ASN A 181 -3.46 -5.98 1.61
CA ASN A 181 -2.31 -6.85 1.40
C ASN A 181 -2.70 -8.16 0.71
N LEU A 182 -3.76 -8.84 1.19
CA LEU A 182 -4.25 -10.05 0.51
C LEU A 182 -4.73 -9.76 -0.91
N GLY A 183 -5.43 -8.66 -1.14
CA GLY A 183 -5.87 -8.22 -2.47
C GLY A 183 -4.69 -8.03 -3.42
N THR A 184 -3.63 -7.41 -2.93
CA THR A 184 -2.40 -7.13 -3.69
C THR A 184 -1.71 -8.41 -4.10
N ILE A 185 -1.48 -9.36 -3.20
CA ILE A 185 -0.82 -10.61 -3.57
C ILE A 185 -1.71 -11.52 -4.44
N VAL A 186 -3.02 -11.52 -4.24
CA VAL A 186 -3.98 -12.21 -5.13
C VAL A 186 -3.87 -11.66 -6.54
N TYR A 187 -3.76 -10.34 -6.69
CA TYR A 187 -3.60 -9.69 -7.99
C TYR A 187 -2.22 -9.94 -8.61
N LEU A 188 -1.14 -9.84 -7.85
CA LEU A 188 0.23 -9.98 -8.36
C LEU A 188 0.55 -11.42 -8.74
N PHE A 189 0.18 -12.38 -7.91
CA PHE A 189 0.45 -13.82 -8.08
C PHE A 189 -0.77 -14.56 -8.66
N ARG A 190 -1.28 -14.06 -9.80
CA ARG A 190 -2.51 -14.59 -10.44
C ARG A 190 -2.46 -16.08 -10.69
N LYS A 191 -1.33 -16.61 -11.17
CA LYS A 191 -1.18 -18.04 -11.45
C LYS A 191 -1.34 -18.87 -10.17
N ASP A 192 -0.62 -18.50 -9.12
CA ASP A 192 -0.70 -19.19 -7.83
C ASP A 192 -2.10 -19.03 -7.22
N SER A 193 -2.72 -17.87 -7.39
CA SER A 193 -4.10 -17.61 -6.95
C SER A 193 -5.13 -18.47 -7.68
N THR A 194 -4.99 -18.70 -9.01
CA THR A 194 -5.86 -19.62 -9.74
C THR A 194 -5.75 -21.04 -9.20
N GLU A 195 -4.54 -21.50 -8.90
CA GLU A 195 -4.31 -22.82 -8.34
C GLU A 195 -4.82 -22.95 -6.91
N PHE A 196 -4.50 -21.97 -6.06
CA PHE A 196 -4.82 -22.01 -4.62
C PHE A 196 -6.32 -21.94 -4.36
N TYR A 197 -7.02 -21.02 -5.06
CA TYR A 197 -8.45 -20.80 -4.86
C TYR A 197 -9.34 -21.61 -5.83
N GLY A 198 -8.77 -22.29 -6.81
CA GLY A 198 -9.54 -23.01 -7.85
C GLY A 198 -10.36 -22.07 -8.75
N LEU A 199 -9.85 -20.87 -9.04
CA LEU A 199 -10.54 -19.80 -9.76
C LEU A 199 -9.96 -19.60 -11.16
N THR A 200 -10.76 -19.09 -12.08
CA THR A 200 -10.27 -18.57 -13.36
C THR A 200 -9.57 -17.22 -13.14
N GLU A 201 -8.72 -16.77 -14.09
CA GLU A 201 -8.02 -15.48 -13.98
C GLU A 201 -9.00 -14.30 -13.76
N GLN A 202 -10.14 -14.29 -14.46
CA GLN A 202 -11.16 -13.24 -14.26
C GLN A 202 -11.77 -13.27 -12.85
N GLN A 203 -11.96 -14.46 -12.29
CA GLN A 203 -12.42 -14.59 -10.90
C GLN A 203 -11.34 -14.17 -9.90
N VAL A 204 -10.06 -14.39 -10.22
CA VAL A 204 -8.93 -13.88 -9.40
C VAL A 204 -8.92 -12.33 -9.39
N PHE A 205 -9.10 -11.68 -10.54
CA PHE A 205 -9.25 -10.22 -10.57
C PHE A 205 -10.43 -9.74 -9.75
N ASN A 206 -11.59 -10.39 -9.87
CA ASN A 206 -12.76 -10.01 -9.06
C ASN A 206 -12.48 -10.22 -7.57
N LYS A 207 -11.84 -11.33 -7.17
CA LYS A 207 -11.46 -11.59 -5.78
C LYS A 207 -10.54 -10.50 -5.23
N ALA A 208 -9.53 -10.07 -5.98
CA ALA A 208 -8.66 -8.97 -5.57
C ALA A 208 -9.45 -7.66 -5.39
N LEU A 209 -10.32 -7.32 -6.35
CA LEU A 209 -11.17 -6.12 -6.29
C LEU A 209 -12.17 -6.18 -5.12
N ASP A 210 -12.71 -7.35 -4.81
CA ASP A 210 -13.61 -7.55 -3.66
C ASP A 210 -12.86 -7.34 -2.33
N LEU A 211 -11.63 -7.83 -2.21
CA LEU A 211 -10.77 -7.60 -1.04
C LEU A 211 -10.46 -6.10 -0.87
N TYR A 212 -10.06 -5.43 -1.92
CA TYR A 212 -9.86 -3.99 -1.90
C TYR A 212 -11.13 -3.21 -1.56
N SER A 213 -12.29 -3.66 -2.04
CA SER A 213 -13.58 -3.06 -1.65
C SER A 213 -13.87 -3.23 -0.16
N GLN A 214 -13.49 -4.34 0.46
CA GLN A 214 -13.59 -4.51 1.91
C GLN A 214 -12.64 -3.54 2.65
N ALA A 215 -11.38 -3.42 2.19
CA ALA A 215 -10.44 -2.46 2.76
C ALA A 215 -10.99 -1.02 2.70
N LEU A 216 -11.49 -0.57 1.54
CA LEU A 216 -12.07 0.76 1.36
C LEU A 216 -13.36 0.99 2.17
N LYS A 217 -14.15 -0.05 2.46
CA LYS A 217 -15.31 0.09 3.37
C LYS A 217 -14.88 0.33 4.82
N LEU A 218 -13.74 -0.23 5.22
CA LEU A 218 -13.20 -0.07 6.57
C LEU A 218 -12.44 1.26 6.72
N ASP A 219 -11.79 1.74 5.66
CA ASP A 219 -11.08 3.02 5.60
C ASP A 219 -11.44 3.80 4.32
N PRO A 220 -12.62 4.45 4.29
CA PRO A 220 -13.16 5.06 3.07
C PRO A 220 -12.48 6.36 2.64
N THR A 221 -11.63 6.94 3.48
CA THR A 221 -10.91 8.20 3.21
C THR A 221 -9.44 8.00 2.87
N ASN A 222 -8.99 6.77 2.74
CA ASN A 222 -7.61 6.42 2.42
C ASN A 222 -7.34 6.60 0.92
N PHE A 223 -6.76 7.74 0.56
CA PHE A 223 -6.43 8.06 -0.83
C PHE A 223 -5.38 7.11 -1.43
N PRO A 224 -4.26 6.77 -0.75
CA PRO A 224 -3.32 5.77 -1.24
C PRO A 224 -4.00 4.45 -1.60
N LEU A 225 -4.80 3.88 -0.70
CA LEU A 225 -5.54 2.65 -0.95
C LEU A 225 -6.48 2.77 -2.17
N ALA A 226 -7.25 3.87 -2.27
CA ALA A 226 -8.14 4.09 -3.42
C ALA A 226 -7.37 4.22 -4.74
N SER A 227 -6.19 4.83 -4.72
CA SER A 227 -5.29 4.93 -5.86
C SER A 227 -4.74 3.57 -6.29
N ASP A 228 -4.31 2.74 -5.34
CA ASP A 228 -3.80 1.39 -5.63
C ASP A 228 -4.88 0.51 -6.25
N VAL A 229 -6.11 0.56 -5.71
CA VAL A 229 -7.27 -0.10 -6.31
C VAL A 229 -7.50 0.35 -7.74
N ALA A 230 -7.49 1.66 -8.00
CA ALA A 230 -7.69 2.19 -9.34
C ALA A 230 -6.54 1.82 -10.30
N GLN A 231 -5.29 1.76 -9.82
CA GLN A 231 -4.13 1.31 -10.59
C GLN A 231 -4.21 -0.16 -10.98
N THR A 232 -4.82 -1.01 -10.17
CA THR A 232 -5.00 -2.44 -10.44
C THR A 232 -5.68 -2.69 -11.80
N TYR A 233 -6.59 -1.79 -12.23
CA TYR A 233 -7.29 -1.92 -13.52
C TYR A 233 -6.37 -1.85 -14.75
N TYR A 234 -5.16 -1.30 -14.65
CA TYR A 234 -4.20 -1.30 -15.78
C TYR A 234 -3.74 -2.72 -16.16
N GLY A 235 -3.71 -3.64 -15.22
CA GLY A 235 -3.30 -5.03 -15.46
C GLY A 235 -4.45 -5.98 -15.81
N ILE A 236 -5.71 -5.56 -15.69
CA ILE A 236 -6.87 -6.41 -15.97
C ILE A 236 -7.15 -6.46 -17.47
N LYS A 237 -7.25 -7.68 -18.02
CA LYS A 237 -7.58 -7.93 -19.42
C LYS A 237 -8.79 -8.86 -19.50
N PRO A 238 -9.79 -8.57 -20.38
CA PRO A 238 -9.94 -7.37 -21.20
C PRO A 238 -10.08 -6.10 -20.34
N THR A 239 -9.71 -4.95 -20.92
CA THR A 239 -9.70 -3.66 -20.20
C THR A 239 -11.10 -3.28 -19.72
N ARG A 240 -11.24 -3.01 -18.42
CA ARG A 240 -12.50 -2.57 -17.78
C ARG A 240 -12.49 -1.06 -17.64
N THR A 241 -12.60 -0.34 -18.75
CA THR A 241 -12.44 1.13 -18.81
C THR A 241 -13.36 1.89 -17.86
N GLU A 242 -14.66 1.58 -17.87
CA GLU A 242 -15.62 2.32 -17.03
C GLU A 242 -15.45 2.00 -15.54
N ASP A 243 -15.10 0.78 -15.19
CA ASP A 243 -14.78 0.42 -13.80
C ASP A 243 -13.52 1.15 -13.32
N ALA A 244 -12.48 1.23 -14.16
CA ALA A 244 -11.27 1.99 -13.87
C ALA A 244 -11.57 3.49 -13.66
N LEU A 245 -12.39 4.09 -14.54
CA LEU A 245 -12.79 5.49 -14.40
C LEU A 245 -13.60 5.71 -13.11
N LYS A 246 -14.48 4.79 -12.74
CA LYS A 246 -15.22 4.83 -11.48
C LYS A 246 -14.30 4.76 -10.27
N ALA A 247 -13.30 3.86 -10.29
CA ALA A 247 -12.31 3.73 -9.20
C ALA A 247 -11.50 5.03 -9.04
N TRP A 248 -11.02 5.62 -10.15
CA TRP A 248 -10.32 6.91 -10.11
C TRP A 248 -11.23 8.07 -9.69
N THR A 249 -12.55 8.03 -10.01
CA THR A 249 -13.51 9.02 -9.51
C THR A 249 -13.65 8.93 -7.99
N ASN A 250 -13.65 7.72 -7.44
CA ASN A 250 -13.62 7.54 -5.98
C ASN A 250 -12.34 8.14 -5.38
N ALA A 251 -11.16 7.83 -5.93
CA ALA A 251 -9.89 8.41 -5.47
C ALA A 251 -9.92 9.96 -5.55
N LEU A 252 -10.43 10.54 -6.64
CA LEU A 252 -10.58 12.00 -6.79
C LEU A 252 -11.46 12.60 -5.70
N SER A 253 -12.54 11.92 -5.31
CA SER A 253 -13.52 12.44 -4.33
C SER A 253 -12.94 12.55 -2.91
N ILE A 254 -11.86 11.81 -2.62
CA ILE A 254 -11.18 11.77 -1.32
C ILE A 254 -9.77 12.34 -1.36
N ALA A 255 -9.35 12.91 -2.50
CA ALA A 255 -8.05 13.55 -2.64
C ALA A 255 -7.94 14.78 -1.72
N HIS A 256 -6.86 14.84 -0.92
CA HIS A 256 -6.67 15.82 0.13
C HIS A 256 -6.16 17.17 -0.40
N ASP A 257 -5.31 17.12 -1.42
CA ASP A 257 -4.64 18.30 -1.95
C ASP A 257 -4.65 18.36 -3.49
N GLN A 258 -4.01 19.38 -4.04
CA GLN A 258 -3.93 19.59 -5.48
C GLN A 258 -2.99 18.58 -6.16
N VAL A 259 -1.97 18.11 -5.47
CA VAL A 259 -1.01 17.13 -6.02
C VAL A 259 -1.73 15.80 -6.27
N GLU A 260 -2.47 15.30 -5.29
CA GLU A 260 -3.27 14.09 -5.43
C GLU A 260 -4.32 14.22 -6.54
N ARG A 261 -5.02 15.37 -6.61
CA ARG A 261 -6.03 15.62 -7.68
C ARG A 261 -5.42 15.61 -9.06
N GLU A 262 -4.30 16.30 -9.26
CA GLU A 262 -3.62 16.33 -10.55
C GLU A 262 -3.05 14.97 -10.95
N GLY A 263 -2.58 14.18 -9.98
CA GLY A 263 -2.21 12.78 -10.19
C GLY A 263 -3.38 11.97 -10.77
N VAL A 264 -4.58 12.12 -10.20
CA VAL A 264 -5.78 11.45 -10.72
C VAL A 264 -6.13 11.94 -12.14
N TYR A 265 -5.97 13.23 -12.44
CA TYR A 265 -6.22 13.75 -13.79
C TYR A 265 -5.28 13.13 -14.83
N VAL A 266 -4.02 12.91 -14.49
CA VAL A 266 -3.06 12.18 -15.35
C VAL A 266 -3.56 10.75 -15.63
N HIS A 267 -4.09 10.07 -14.62
CA HIS A 267 -4.64 8.72 -14.76
C HIS A 267 -5.93 8.71 -15.59
N PHE A 268 -6.84 9.66 -15.40
CA PHE A 268 -8.00 9.82 -16.27
C PHE A 268 -7.60 10.03 -17.73
N ALA A 269 -6.66 10.93 -17.97
CA ALA A 269 -6.16 11.17 -19.32
C ALA A 269 -5.60 9.91 -19.97
N ARG A 270 -4.79 9.15 -19.23
CA ARG A 270 -4.20 7.88 -19.70
C ARG A 270 -5.28 6.85 -20.07
N ILE A 271 -6.26 6.63 -19.19
CA ILE A 271 -7.32 5.64 -19.43
C ILE A 271 -8.19 6.07 -20.62
N LYS A 272 -8.58 7.35 -20.69
CA LYS A 272 -9.39 7.88 -21.78
C LYS A 272 -8.68 7.86 -23.12
N LEU A 273 -7.38 8.12 -23.12
CA LEU A 273 -6.55 8.00 -24.32
C LEU A 273 -6.52 6.55 -24.83
N HIS A 274 -6.32 5.58 -23.93
CA HIS A 274 -6.38 4.16 -24.31
C HIS A 274 -7.77 3.71 -24.81
N ALA A 275 -8.83 4.38 -24.40
CA ALA A 275 -10.18 4.14 -24.87
C ALA A 275 -10.55 4.93 -26.14
N GLY A 276 -9.61 5.67 -26.76
CA GLY A 276 -9.85 6.50 -27.94
C GLY A 276 -10.63 7.80 -27.65
N ARG A 277 -10.85 8.15 -26.38
CA ARG A 277 -11.57 9.35 -25.93
C ARG A 277 -10.63 10.56 -25.85
N ILE A 278 -10.03 10.92 -26.99
CA ILE A 278 -8.91 11.87 -27.09
C ILE A 278 -9.25 13.25 -26.52
N ALA A 279 -10.42 13.82 -26.90
CA ALA A 279 -10.82 15.14 -26.43
C ALA A 279 -10.96 15.20 -24.89
N GLU A 280 -11.49 14.15 -24.28
CA GLU A 280 -11.63 14.07 -22.83
C GLU A 280 -10.28 13.85 -22.13
N ALA A 281 -9.37 13.09 -22.75
CA ALA A 281 -8.00 12.91 -22.24
C ALA A 281 -7.27 14.26 -22.20
N ARG A 282 -7.36 15.05 -23.28
CA ARG A 282 -6.76 16.38 -23.38
C ARG A 282 -7.35 17.35 -22.34
N ALA A 283 -8.67 17.32 -22.12
CA ALA A 283 -9.32 18.15 -21.11
C ALA A 283 -8.75 17.92 -19.69
N HIS A 284 -8.48 16.67 -19.32
CA HIS A 284 -7.85 16.38 -18.02
C HIS A 284 -6.40 16.86 -17.96
N LEU A 285 -5.61 16.68 -19.03
CA LEU A 285 -4.21 17.15 -19.06
C LEU A 285 -4.12 18.68 -18.94
N ASN A 286 -5.07 19.43 -19.47
CA ASN A 286 -5.11 20.89 -19.35
C ASN A 286 -5.26 21.35 -17.88
N SER A 287 -5.80 20.50 -17.01
CA SER A 287 -5.94 20.78 -15.58
C SER A 287 -4.69 20.39 -14.76
N VAL A 288 -3.66 19.82 -15.39
CA VAL A 288 -2.41 19.46 -14.74
C VAL A 288 -1.41 20.59 -14.87
N THR A 289 -1.00 21.17 -13.75
CA THR A 289 -0.09 22.32 -13.66
C THR A 289 1.13 22.08 -12.78
N ASN A 290 1.04 21.08 -11.89
CA ASN A 290 2.09 20.76 -10.94
C ASN A 290 3.35 20.22 -11.64
N GLU A 291 4.51 20.76 -11.28
CA GLU A 291 5.80 20.41 -11.90
C GLU A 291 6.13 18.92 -11.80
N MET A 292 5.70 18.24 -10.75
CA MET A 292 5.89 16.81 -10.55
C MET A 292 5.31 15.98 -11.70
N TYR A 293 4.21 16.45 -12.33
CA TYR A 293 3.50 15.71 -13.38
C TYR A 293 3.78 16.20 -14.79
N LEU A 294 4.57 17.27 -14.99
CA LEU A 294 4.82 17.85 -16.34
C LEU A 294 5.46 16.86 -17.30
N ALA A 295 6.39 16.04 -16.85
CA ALA A 295 7.01 15.02 -17.70
C ALA A 295 5.99 13.97 -18.19
N LEU A 296 5.08 13.53 -17.30
CA LEU A 296 4.01 12.60 -17.65
C LEU A 296 2.96 13.25 -18.56
N LYS A 297 2.60 14.49 -18.30
CA LYS A 297 1.72 15.31 -19.13
C LYS A 297 2.26 15.41 -20.55
N THR A 298 3.50 15.87 -20.71
CA THR A 298 4.16 16.01 -22.03
C THR A 298 4.19 14.69 -22.81
N ARG A 299 4.47 13.58 -22.11
CA ARG A 299 4.46 12.26 -22.72
C ARG A 299 3.05 11.86 -23.23
N LEU A 300 2.01 12.13 -22.45
CA LEU A 300 0.64 11.83 -22.86
C LEU A 300 0.15 12.75 -23.98
N GLU A 301 0.53 14.02 -23.97
CA GLU A 301 0.22 14.97 -25.06
C GLU A 301 0.84 14.52 -26.37
N ARG A 302 2.10 14.08 -26.36
CA ARG A 302 2.75 13.49 -27.55
C ARG A 302 2.01 12.23 -28.05
N ASN A 303 1.60 11.33 -27.16
CA ASN A 303 0.83 10.15 -27.55
C ASN A 303 -0.52 10.52 -28.17
N ILE A 304 -1.17 11.58 -27.69
CA ILE A 304 -2.41 12.15 -28.27
C ILE A 304 -2.14 12.61 -29.69
N GLU A 305 -1.08 13.42 -29.91
CA GLU A 305 -0.73 13.92 -31.24
C GLU A 305 -0.41 12.79 -32.23
N GLU A 306 0.27 11.74 -31.78
CA GLU A 306 0.56 10.57 -32.60
C GLU A 306 -0.73 9.83 -33.03
N GLN A 307 -1.68 9.65 -32.12
CA GLN A 307 -2.97 9.02 -32.47
C GLN A 307 -3.80 9.90 -33.42
N GLU A 308 -3.83 11.20 -33.21
CA GLU A 308 -4.51 12.15 -34.11
C GLU A 308 -3.92 12.12 -35.54
N LYS A 309 -2.59 12.08 -35.65
CA LYS A 309 -1.91 11.96 -36.95
C LYS A 309 -2.21 10.63 -37.66
N GLN A 310 -2.26 9.52 -36.90
CA GLN A 310 -2.61 8.21 -37.45
C GLN A 310 -4.06 8.21 -37.95
N ALA A 311 -5.00 8.78 -37.17
CA ALA A 311 -6.39 8.89 -37.57
C ALA A 311 -6.59 9.77 -38.83
N ALA A 312 -5.83 10.86 -38.95
CA ALA A 312 -5.88 11.73 -40.12
C ALA A 312 -5.28 11.05 -41.37
N GLY A 313 -4.19 10.28 -41.21
CA GLY A 313 -3.55 9.55 -42.30
C GLY A 313 -4.40 8.39 -42.87
N THR A 314 -5.21 7.75 -42.04
CA THR A 314 -6.14 6.69 -42.47
C THR A 314 -7.38 7.23 -43.20
N ASN A 315 -7.69 8.52 -43.06
CA ASN A 315 -8.83 9.18 -43.72
C ASN A 315 -8.44 9.83 -45.08
N SER A 316 -7.20 9.71 -45.53
CA SER A 316 -6.81 10.17 -46.86
C SER A 316 -7.40 9.22 -47.90
N PRO A 317 -8.17 9.70 -48.89
CA PRO A 317 -8.68 8.84 -49.97
C PRO A 317 -7.51 8.19 -50.70
N PRO A 318 -7.67 6.94 -51.19
CA PRO A 318 -6.59 6.28 -51.94
C PRO A 318 -6.24 7.16 -53.11
N SER A 319 -4.95 7.47 -53.25
CA SER A 319 -4.37 8.20 -54.37
C SER A 319 -4.89 7.59 -55.68
N ALA A 320 -5.63 8.37 -56.48
CA ALA A 320 -6.11 7.93 -57.74
C ALA A 320 -4.92 7.50 -58.62
N THR A 321 -4.87 6.22 -58.97
CA THR A 321 -3.91 5.67 -59.91
C THR A 321 -4.02 6.46 -61.22
N PRO A 322 -2.94 6.97 -61.80
CA PRO A 322 -3.01 7.66 -63.08
C PRO A 322 -3.54 6.69 -64.13
N ALA A 323 -4.62 7.12 -64.87
CA ALA A 323 -5.18 6.35 -65.94
C ALA A 323 -4.07 6.07 -67.01
N GLU A 324 -3.82 4.80 -67.28
CA GLU A 324 -3.00 4.34 -68.43
C GLU A 324 -3.54 4.95 -69.71
N LYS A 325 -2.69 5.68 -70.44
CA LYS A 325 -2.98 6.13 -71.80
C LYS A 325 -3.07 4.93 -72.73
N PRO A 326 -4.10 4.86 -73.59
CA PRO A 326 -4.17 3.75 -74.57
C PRO A 326 -3.03 3.87 -75.60
N GLU A 327 -2.24 2.79 -75.71
CA GLU A 327 -1.25 2.62 -76.79
C GLU A 327 -1.94 2.61 -78.14
N ALA A 328 -1.55 3.54 -78.99
CA ALA A 328 -1.94 3.55 -80.41
C ALA A 328 -1.21 2.44 -81.19
N LYS A 329 -1.98 1.47 -81.66
CA LYS A 329 -1.50 0.47 -82.62
C LYS A 329 -1.05 1.16 -83.92
N ARG A 330 0.19 0.89 -84.32
CA ARG A 330 0.67 0.86 -85.71
C ARG A 330 1.32 -0.48 -86.01
#